data_a9c67f3f4f28c574c0efd634a0d854c8
#
_entry.id   a9c67f3f4f28c574c0efd634a0d854c8
#
_cell.length_a   1.000
_cell.length_b   1.000
_cell.length_c   1.000
_cell.angle_alpha   90.00
_cell.angle_beta   90.00
_cell.angle_gamma   90.00
#
_symmetry.space_group_name_H-M   'P 1'
#
loop_
_entity.id
_entity.type
_entity.pdbx_description
1 polymer ?
#
loop_
_entity_poly.entity_id
_entity_poly.type
_entity_poly.pdbx_seq_one_letter_code
_entity_poly.pdbx_strand_id
1 'polypeptide(L)'
;MKKIMMMFVASVVLLLTACSGDAQEKLYVYNVGEYIDREVLKMFEEEFNCKVVYELYDSNETMYQKIKAGGTNYDVAFPSDYMVEKMIKEELVLPLDYSKIPNFKYISDEYKNLPYDPQNLYTVPYFWGTVGILYDTTVVDEPVDSWSILWDEKYKGNIFMYDSQRDSLMVALKLLGYSMNTQNVEELEEAKQLLIEQRPLVYAYVTDQVIDNMIAGNAALAVVYSGDATYIMDENEDMEYVIPKEGSNMWVDAMVIPSTAQNVDLAHEFINFMQRPDIAQMNTEYVMYSTPNTEVLANVSEDEWTQNEAYSPSQELLDSLPMETFRDPGEFIKKYDDIWTQVLAASKR
;
A
#
# COMPACT_ATOMS: atom_id res chain seq x y z
N MET A 1 -49.13 -15.44 55.13
CA MET A 1 -48.74 -15.91 53.76
C MET A 1 -48.55 -14.79 52.73
N LYS A 2 -49.30 -13.67 52.77
CA LYS A 2 -49.12 -12.58 51.77
C LYS A 2 -47.80 -11.75 51.87
N LYS A 3 -47.19 -11.67 53.05
CA LYS A 3 -45.91 -10.92 53.24
C LYS A 3 -44.67 -11.68 52.85
N ILE A 4 -44.69 -13.01 52.83
CA ILE A 4 -43.56 -13.85 52.40
C ILE A 4 -43.50 -13.96 50.88
N MET A 5 -44.63 -13.88 50.19
CA MET A 5 -44.71 -13.91 48.71
C MET A 5 -44.21 -12.61 48.07
N MET A 6 -44.28 -11.47 48.76
CA MET A 6 -43.79 -10.17 48.28
C MET A 6 -42.27 -10.03 48.37
N MET A 7 -41.61 -10.75 49.30
CA MET A 7 -40.16 -10.76 49.45
C MET A 7 -39.46 -11.64 48.42
N PHE A 8 -40.11 -12.68 47.89
CA PHE A 8 -39.58 -13.58 46.88
C PHE A 8 -39.62 -12.96 45.46
N VAL A 9 -40.58 -12.08 45.15
CA VAL A 9 -40.68 -11.37 43.87
C VAL A 9 -39.64 -10.25 43.78
N ALA A 10 -39.30 -9.58 44.92
CA ALA A 10 -38.25 -8.56 44.91
C ALA A 10 -36.84 -9.12 44.77
N SER A 11 -36.58 -10.37 45.19
CA SER A 11 -35.27 -11.03 45.05
C SER A 11 -35.04 -11.63 43.67
N VAL A 12 -36.07 -11.90 42.89
CA VAL A 12 -35.94 -12.42 41.50
C VAL A 12 -35.69 -11.29 40.49
N VAL A 13 -36.14 -10.06 40.76
CA VAL A 13 -35.89 -8.89 39.90
C VAL A 13 -34.45 -8.37 40.02
N LEU A 14 -33.75 -8.63 41.16
CA LEU A 14 -32.35 -8.24 41.36
C LEU A 14 -31.32 -9.23 40.74
N LEU A 15 -31.75 -10.38 40.25
CA LEU A 15 -30.88 -11.39 39.62
C LEU A 15 -30.89 -11.37 38.10
N LEU A 16 -31.68 -10.48 37.49
CA LEU A 16 -31.74 -10.34 36.01
C LEU A 16 -30.90 -9.19 35.45
N THR A 17 -30.16 -8.46 36.26
CA THR A 17 -29.24 -7.38 35.83
C THR A 17 -27.75 -7.75 35.83
N ALA A 18 -27.42 -9.03 35.98
CA ALA A 18 -26.04 -9.48 36.12
C ALA A 18 -25.61 -10.49 35.04
N CYS A 19 -26.10 -10.35 33.80
CA CYS A 19 -25.59 -11.09 32.64
C CYS A 19 -25.87 -10.33 31.34
N SER A 20 -25.55 -9.05 31.27
CA SER A 20 -25.06 -8.49 30.03
C SER A 20 -23.54 -8.55 30.15
N GLY A 21 -22.93 -9.67 29.83
CA GLY A 21 -21.56 -9.65 29.42
C GLY A 21 -21.54 -8.71 28.21
N ASP A 22 -20.99 -7.51 28.37
CA ASP A 22 -20.76 -6.59 27.27
C ASP A 22 -19.98 -7.38 26.23
N ALA A 23 -20.64 -7.74 25.15
CA ALA A 23 -19.94 -8.32 24.01
C ALA A 23 -18.94 -7.26 23.58
N GLN A 24 -17.66 -7.55 23.77
CA GLN A 24 -16.57 -6.65 23.43
C GLN A 24 -16.78 -6.14 21.99
N GLU A 25 -16.74 -4.82 21.81
CA GLU A 25 -16.92 -4.18 20.52
C GLU A 25 -15.87 -4.69 19.54
N LYS A 26 -16.25 -4.88 18.28
CA LYS A 26 -15.33 -5.42 17.25
C LYS A 26 -15.09 -4.38 16.17
N LEU A 27 -13.82 -4.17 15.85
CA LEU A 27 -13.38 -3.38 14.70
C LEU A 27 -12.90 -4.33 13.60
N TYR A 28 -13.49 -4.23 12.42
CA TYR A 28 -13.08 -5.02 11.26
C TYR A 28 -12.13 -4.21 10.39
N VAL A 29 -10.87 -4.63 10.36
CA VAL A 29 -9.78 -3.98 9.60
C VAL A 29 -9.38 -4.85 8.43
N TYR A 30 -9.35 -4.28 7.23
CA TYR A 30 -9.02 -4.97 5.97
C TYR A 30 -7.79 -4.34 5.34
N ASN A 31 -6.67 -5.06 5.35
CA ASN A 31 -5.36 -4.54 4.94
C ASN A 31 -4.64 -5.51 3.98
N VAL A 32 -3.57 -5.06 3.39
CA VAL A 32 -2.69 -5.86 2.52
C VAL A 32 -1.56 -6.48 3.33
N GLY A 33 -1.13 -7.69 2.99
CA GLY A 33 0.10 -8.34 3.43
C GLY A 33 0.57 -8.12 4.88
N GLU A 34 1.86 -8.01 5.07
CA GLU A 34 2.53 -7.68 6.35
C GLU A 34 2.72 -6.17 6.49
N TYR A 35 1.62 -5.43 6.56
CA TYR A 35 1.57 -3.98 6.42
C TYR A 35 1.21 -3.23 7.72
N ILE A 36 1.25 -3.93 8.86
CA ILE A 36 1.02 -3.40 10.19
C ILE A 36 1.67 -4.31 11.25
N ASP A 37 2.37 -3.73 12.21
CA ASP A 37 2.87 -4.48 13.35
C ASP A 37 1.69 -5.01 14.18
N ARG A 38 1.66 -6.32 14.41
CA ARG A 38 0.60 -6.99 15.17
C ARG A 38 0.54 -6.54 16.64
N GLU A 39 1.63 -6.03 17.19
CA GLU A 39 1.65 -5.48 18.54
C GLU A 39 0.84 -4.18 18.62
N VAL A 40 0.88 -3.36 17.57
CA VAL A 40 0.05 -2.15 17.45
C VAL A 40 -1.44 -2.48 17.56
N LEU A 41 -1.89 -3.59 16.93
CA LEU A 41 -3.29 -4.02 17.04
C LEU A 41 -3.66 -4.40 18.47
N LYS A 42 -2.78 -5.07 19.21
CA LYS A 42 -3.00 -5.44 20.61
C LYS A 42 -3.05 -4.20 21.50
N MET A 43 -2.14 -3.25 21.28
CA MET A 43 -2.16 -1.98 22.02
C MET A 43 -3.49 -1.24 21.82
N PHE A 44 -4.02 -1.21 20.60
CA PHE A 44 -5.34 -0.63 20.32
C PHE A 44 -6.45 -1.39 21.04
N GLU A 45 -6.47 -2.73 20.99
CA GLU A 45 -7.46 -3.56 21.70
C GLU A 45 -7.48 -3.29 23.19
N GLU A 46 -6.30 -3.15 23.81
CA GLU A 46 -6.15 -2.88 25.23
C GLU A 46 -6.61 -1.46 25.61
N GLU A 47 -6.22 -0.45 24.82
CA GLU A 47 -6.55 0.96 25.10
C GLU A 47 -8.05 1.23 24.95
N PHE A 48 -8.68 0.67 23.91
CA PHE A 48 -10.08 0.93 23.57
C PHE A 48 -11.04 -0.18 24.06
N ASN A 49 -10.53 -1.18 24.79
CA ASN A 49 -11.32 -2.31 25.30
C ASN A 49 -12.20 -2.96 24.20
N CYS A 50 -11.63 -3.15 23.01
CA CYS A 50 -12.30 -3.72 21.85
C CYS A 50 -11.55 -4.96 21.33
N LYS A 51 -12.07 -5.58 20.26
CA LYS A 51 -11.39 -6.67 19.55
C LYS A 51 -11.22 -6.30 18.09
N VAL A 52 -9.98 -6.34 17.57
CA VAL A 52 -9.69 -6.14 16.16
C VAL A 52 -9.81 -7.47 15.41
N VAL A 53 -10.67 -7.50 14.41
CA VAL A 53 -10.76 -8.58 13.43
C VAL A 53 -9.99 -8.13 12.20
N TYR A 54 -8.76 -8.61 12.09
CA TYR A 54 -7.83 -8.21 11.04
C TYR A 54 -7.83 -9.23 9.91
N GLU A 55 -8.26 -8.83 8.73
CA GLU A 55 -8.28 -9.65 7.52
C GLU A 55 -7.32 -9.07 6.47
N LEU A 56 -6.76 -9.96 5.64
CA LEU A 56 -5.84 -9.60 4.57
C LEU A 56 -6.51 -9.73 3.20
N TYR A 57 -6.05 -8.90 2.26
CA TYR A 57 -6.36 -9.03 0.84
C TYR A 57 -5.07 -9.11 0.01
N ASP A 58 -5.16 -9.71 -1.16
CA ASP A 58 -4.02 -9.92 -2.05
C ASP A 58 -3.82 -8.78 -3.06
N SER A 59 -4.90 -8.01 -3.37
CA SER A 59 -4.85 -6.89 -4.31
C SER A 59 -5.96 -5.88 -4.02
N ASN A 60 -5.73 -4.63 -4.44
CA ASN A 60 -6.73 -3.56 -4.36
C ASN A 60 -8.04 -3.95 -5.06
N GLU A 61 -7.96 -4.67 -6.18
CA GLU A 61 -9.11 -5.15 -6.94
C GLU A 61 -9.93 -6.17 -6.14
N THR A 62 -9.28 -7.11 -5.47
CA THR A 62 -9.94 -8.09 -4.60
C THR A 62 -10.61 -7.40 -3.41
N MET A 63 -9.92 -6.47 -2.76
CA MET A 63 -10.45 -5.66 -1.67
C MET A 63 -11.70 -4.88 -2.11
N TYR A 64 -11.59 -4.15 -3.22
CA TYR A 64 -12.68 -3.36 -3.80
C TYR A 64 -13.90 -4.23 -4.11
N GLN A 65 -13.73 -5.39 -4.79
CA GLN A 65 -14.84 -6.28 -5.11
C GLN A 65 -15.54 -6.78 -3.86
N LYS A 66 -14.81 -7.10 -2.81
CA LYS A 66 -15.36 -7.61 -1.55
C LYS A 66 -16.14 -6.52 -0.80
N ILE A 67 -15.60 -5.30 -0.73
CA ILE A 67 -16.31 -4.14 -0.14
C ILE A 67 -17.57 -3.81 -0.95
N LYS A 68 -17.46 -3.75 -2.27
CA LYS A 68 -18.61 -3.46 -3.17
C LYS A 68 -19.72 -4.50 -3.08
N ALA A 69 -19.36 -5.76 -2.89
CA ALA A 69 -20.34 -6.84 -2.72
C ALA A 69 -21.12 -6.76 -1.40
N GLY A 70 -20.61 -6.05 -0.39
CA GLY A 70 -21.29 -5.79 0.88
C GLY A 70 -21.52 -7.03 1.76
N GLY A 71 -20.77 -8.11 1.52
CA GLY A 71 -20.91 -9.37 2.28
C GLY A 71 -20.25 -9.35 3.66
N THR A 72 -19.26 -8.50 3.85
CA THR A 72 -18.57 -8.23 5.12
C THR A 72 -18.53 -6.73 5.35
N ASN A 73 -18.86 -6.30 6.55
CA ASN A 73 -18.85 -4.89 6.92
C ASN A 73 -17.50 -4.56 7.54
N TYR A 74 -16.55 -4.14 6.71
CA TYR A 74 -15.29 -3.61 7.21
C TYR A 74 -15.46 -2.19 7.72
N ASP A 75 -14.75 -1.87 8.80
CA ASP A 75 -14.79 -0.56 9.44
C ASP A 75 -13.62 0.33 8.98
N VAL A 76 -12.46 -0.28 8.70
CA VAL A 76 -11.30 0.41 8.12
C VAL A 76 -10.72 -0.43 6.99
N ALA A 77 -10.29 0.22 5.90
CA ALA A 77 -9.54 -0.40 4.80
C ALA A 77 -8.34 0.49 4.39
N PHE A 78 -7.35 -0.12 3.71
CA PHE A 78 -6.07 0.53 3.35
C PHE A 78 -5.83 0.50 1.83
N PRO A 79 -6.68 1.11 1.01
CA PRO A 79 -6.50 1.16 -0.44
C PRO A 79 -5.36 2.08 -0.88
N SER A 80 -4.78 1.76 -2.04
CA SER A 80 -3.89 2.68 -2.75
C SER A 80 -4.67 3.79 -3.47
N ASP A 81 -3.99 4.86 -3.79
CA ASP A 81 -4.47 6.11 -4.38
C ASP A 81 -5.51 5.95 -5.50
N TYR A 82 -5.22 5.18 -6.57
CA TYR A 82 -6.14 4.97 -7.69
C TYR A 82 -7.42 4.24 -7.28
N MET A 83 -7.30 3.36 -6.29
CA MET A 83 -8.46 2.62 -5.77
C MET A 83 -9.29 3.50 -4.85
N VAL A 84 -8.64 4.38 -4.05
CA VAL A 84 -9.34 5.43 -3.29
C VAL A 84 -10.16 6.31 -4.24
N GLU A 85 -9.55 6.80 -5.33
CA GLU A 85 -10.25 7.61 -6.34
C GLU A 85 -11.50 6.91 -6.87
N LYS A 86 -11.38 5.62 -7.20
CA LYS A 86 -12.49 4.79 -7.65
C LYS A 86 -13.57 4.61 -6.60
N MET A 87 -13.17 4.31 -5.35
CA MET A 87 -14.12 4.09 -4.25
C MET A 87 -14.88 5.37 -3.89
N ILE A 88 -14.23 6.54 -3.95
CA ILE A 88 -14.90 7.85 -3.77
C ILE A 88 -15.94 8.07 -4.87
N LYS A 89 -15.56 7.88 -6.14
CA LYS A 89 -16.47 8.04 -7.29
C LYS A 89 -17.71 7.14 -7.21
N GLU A 90 -17.58 5.97 -6.62
CA GLU A 90 -18.64 4.99 -6.47
C GLU A 90 -19.36 5.05 -5.11
N GLU A 91 -19.07 6.06 -4.29
CA GLU A 91 -19.69 6.27 -2.96
C GLU A 91 -19.50 5.08 -2.00
N LEU A 92 -18.36 4.38 -2.11
CA LEU A 92 -18.01 3.22 -1.30
C LEU A 92 -17.26 3.55 -0.01
N VAL A 93 -16.97 4.83 0.23
CA VAL A 93 -16.30 5.33 1.43
C VAL A 93 -17.08 6.49 2.07
N LEU A 94 -16.98 6.61 3.39
CA LEU A 94 -17.60 7.68 4.15
C LEU A 94 -16.67 8.89 4.28
N PRO A 95 -17.20 10.12 4.29
CA PRO A 95 -16.42 11.28 4.71
C PRO A 95 -15.93 11.12 6.16
N LEU A 96 -14.68 11.52 6.41
CA LEU A 96 -14.07 11.48 7.72
C LEU A 96 -14.44 12.73 8.56
N ASP A 97 -14.66 12.51 9.85
CA ASP A 97 -14.76 13.58 10.84
C ASP A 97 -13.38 13.86 11.44
N TYR A 98 -12.64 14.81 10.88
CA TYR A 98 -11.31 15.17 11.33
C TYR A 98 -11.26 15.74 12.75
N SER A 99 -12.40 16.13 13.36
CA SER A 99 -12.43 16.49 14.77
C SER A 99 -12.16 15.29 15.69
N LYS A 100 -12.36 14.07 15.17
CA LYS A 100 -12.05 12.78 15.84
C LYS A 100 -10.66 12.25 15.48
N ILE A 101 -9.93 12.92 14.57
CA ILE A 101 -8.59 12.53 14.12
C ILE A 101 -7.58 13.67 14.39
N PRO A 102 -7.41 14.12 15.66
CA PRO A 102 -6.50 15.24 15.96
C PRO A 102 -5.03 14.95 15.59
N ASN A 103 -4.63 13.68 15.46
CA ASN A 103 -3.27 13.30 15.06
C ASN A 103 -3.01 13.47 13.55
N PHE A 104 -4.04 13.79 12.74
CA PHE A 104 -3.87 14.19 11.35
C PHE A 104 -2.92 15.40 11.18
N LYS A 105 -2.73 16.18 12.24
CA LYS A 105 -1.76 17.28 12.28
C LYS A 105 -0.31 16.84 12.02
N TYR A 106 0.01 15.57 12.27
CA TYR A 106 1.34 15.02 12.05
C TYR A 106 1.60 14.59 10.60
N ILE A 107 0.57 14.53 9.76
CA ILE A 107 0.75 14.26 8.33
C ILE A 107 1.37 15.50 7.68
N SER A 108 2.46 15.29 6.91
CA SER A 108 3.09 16.35 6.11
C SER A 108 2.11 16.95 5.11
N ASP A 109 2.25 18.24 4.84
CA ASP A 109 1.37 18.96 3.91
C ASP A 109 1.51 18.45 2.46
N GLU A 110 2.63 17.84 2.11
CA GLU A 110 2.88 17.22 0.80
C GLU A 110 1.94 16.05 0.50
N TYR A 111 1.48 15.33 1.55
CA TYR A 111 0.58 14.18 1.41
C TYR A 111 -0.89 14.53 1.69
N LYS A 112 -1.21 15.81 1.82
CA LYS A 112 -2.59 16.31 1.96
C LYS A 112 -3.14 16.80 0.63
N ASN A 113 -4.46 16.72 0.47
CA ASN A 113 -5.18 17.22 -0.73
C ASN A 113 -4.64 16.65 -2.06
N LEU A 114 -4.24 15.39 -2.04
CA LEU A 114 -3.73 14.70 -3.22
C LEU A 114 -4.80 14.52 -4.29
N PRO A 115 -4.43 14.33 -5.57
CA PRO A 115 -5.37 14.32 -6.69
C PRO A 115 -6.52 13.31 -6.57
N TYR A 116 -6.35 12.24 -5.81
CA TYR A 116 -7.40 11.24 -5.58
C TYR A 116 -8.43 11.67 -4.52
N ASP A 117 -8.07 12.59 -3.61
CA ASP A 117 -8.95 13.20 -2.60
C ASP A 117 -8.60 14.69 -2.42
N PRO A 118 -8.90 15.57 -3.41
CA PRO A 118 -8.37 16.94 -3.47
C PRO A 118 -8.85 17.86 -2.36
N GLN A 119 -9.86 17.47 -1.60
CA GLN A 119 -10.37 18.20 -0.45
C GLN A 119 -10.05 17.53 0.87
N ASN A 120 -9.35 16.41 0.80
CA ASN A 120 -8.99 15.57 1.95
C ASN A 120 -10.20 15.22 2.82
N LEU A 121 -11.29 14.75 2.17
CA LEU A 121 -12.54 14.46 2.86
C LEU A 121 -12.67 13.01 3.30
N TYR A 122 -11.94 12.07 2.68
CA TYR A 122 -12.19 10.64 2.80
C TYR A 122 -11.00 9.85 3.33
N THR A 123 -9.78 10.44 3.34
CA THR A 123 -8.54 9.68 3.50
C THR A 123 -7.61 10.24 4.56
N VAL A 124 -6.93 9.36 5.28
CA VAL A 124 -5.71 9.69 6.03
C VAL A 124 -4.56 8.90 5.40
N PRO A 125 -3.52 9.55 4.85
CA PRO A 125 -2.33 8.88 4.31
C PRO A 125 -1.68 7.98 5.36
N TYR A 126 -1.20 6.80 4.92
CA TYR A 126 -0.61 5.80 5.80
C TYR A 126 0.88 5.59 5.51
N PHE A 127 1.20 5.05 4.34
CA PHE A 127 2.55 4.96 3.81
C PHE A 127 2.59 5.47 2.36
N TRP A 128 3.78 5.75 1.89
CA TRP A 128 4.03 6.13 0.51
C TRP A 128 5.36 5.54 0.03
N GLY A 129 5.59 5.58 -1.26
CA GLY A 129 6.85 5.14 -1.82
C GLY A 129 6.89 5.29 -3.33
N THR A 130 7.95 4.74 -3.90
CA THR A 130 8.20 4.74 -5.34
C THR A 130 8.36 3.32 -5.85
N VAL A 131 8.35 3.15 -7.17
CA VAL A 131 8.77 1.92 -7.83
C VAL A 131 10.09 2.20 -8.54
N GLY A 132 11.06 1.30 -8.41
CA GLY A 132 12.37 1.49 -9.01
C GLY A 132 13.04 0.18 -9.41
N ILE A 133 14.32 0.28 -9.70
CA ILE A 133 15.20 -0.85 -10.01
C ILE A 133 16.06 -1.12 -8.78
N LEU A 134 15.96 -2.32 -8.23
CA LEU A 134 16.92 -2.88 -7.29
C LEU A 134 17.94 -3.70 -8.08
N TYR A 135 19.23 -3.56 -7.76
CA TYR A 135 20.28 -4.27 -8.50
C TYR A 135 21.42 -4.71 -7.59
N ASP A 136 22.05 -5.82 -7.96
CA ASP A 136 23.22 -6.40 -7.29
C ASP A 136 24.49 -5.77 -7.83
N THR A 137 25.18 -4.96 -7.02
CA THR A 137 26.41 -4.22 -7.38
C THR A 137 27.61 -5.12 -7.65
N THR A 138 27.55 -6.40 -7.21
CA THR A 138 28.60 -7.39 -7.50
C THR A 138 28.48 -7.97 -8.90
N VAL A 139 27.30 -7.82 -9.53
CA VAL A 139 26.98 -8.35 -10.86
C VAL A 139 26.83 -7.22 -11.89
N VAL A 140 26.23 -6.10 -11.49
CA VAL A 140 25.98 -4.94 -12.34
C VAL A 140 27.10 -3.92 -12.13
N ASP A 141 28.00 -3.80 -13.08
CA ASP A 141 29.20 -2.97 -13.03
C ASP A 141 29.06 -1.63 -13.79
N GLU A 142 27.91 -1.36 -14.36
CA GLU A 142 27.57 -0.15 -15.10
C GLU A 142 26.56 0.72 -14.35
N PRO A 143 26.51 2.03 -14.62
CA PRO A 143 25.53 2.90 -13.98
C PRO A 143 24.09 2.48 -14.30
N VAL A 144 23.27 2.33 -13.28
CA VAL A 144 21.84 2.04 -13.40
C VAL A 144 21.06 3.35 -13.22
N ASP A 145 20.60 3.95 -14.32
CA ASP A 145 19.88 5.23 -14.30
C ASP A 145 18.64 5.26 -15.20
N SER A 146 18.32 4.13 -15.85
CA SER A 146 17.26 4.04 -16.86
C SER A 146 16.58 2.68 -16.82
N TRP A 147 15.26 2.67 -17.07
CA TRP A 147 14.50 1.43 -17.28
C TRP A 147 15.07 0.57 -18.41
N SER A 148 15.84 1.16 -19.35
CA SER A 148 16.40 0.45 -20.51
C SER A 148 17.31 -0.72 -20.15
N ILE A 149 17.94 -0.72 -18.96
CA ILE A 149 18.79 -1.81 -18.50
C ILE A 149 18.04 -3.14 -18.42
N LEU A 150 16.71 -3.08 -18.19
CA LEU A 150 15.85 -4.28 -18.13
C LEU A 150 15.66 -4.94 -19.53
N TRP A 151 16.19 -4.34 -20.60
CA TRP A 151 16.22 -4.89 -21.98
C TRP A 151 17.65 -5.27 -22.41
N ASP A 152 18.64 -5.20 -21.51
CA ASP A 152 20.01 -5.59 -21.86
C ASP A 152 20.15 -7.11 -21.85
N GLU A 153 20.58 -7.67 -23.00
CA GLU A 153 20.84 -9.11 -23.16
C GLU A 153 21.92 -9.65 -22.19
N LYS A 154 22.78 -8.77 -21.64
CA LYS A 154 23.77 -9.12 -20.61
C LYS A 154 23.12 -9.75 -19.37
N TYR A 155 21.92 -9.30 -19.02
CA TYR A 155 21.19 -9.75 -17.83
C TYR A 155 20.09 -10.78 -18.13
N LYS A 156 20.12 -11.39 -19.31
CA LYS A 156 19.13 -12.41 -19.71
C LYS A 156 18.99 -13.54 -18.70
N GLY A 157 17.78 -13.75 -18.23
CA GLY A 157 17.45 -14.77 -17.22
C GLY A 157 17.85 -14.39 -15.79
N ASN A 158 18.23 -13.11 -15.56
CA ASN A 158 18.61 -12.55 -14.27
C ASN A 158 17.80 -11.27 -13.94
N ILE A 159 16.58 -11.15 -14.45
CA ILE A 159 15.70 -10.00 -14.25
C ILE A 159 14.39 -10.48 -13.64
N PHE A 160 14.00 -9.93 -12.50
CA PHE A 160 12.65 -10.02 -11.98
C PHE A 160 11.83 -8.81 -12.40
N MET A 161 10.66 -9.06 -12.96
CA MET A 161 9.64 -8.04 -13.19
C MET A 161 8.53 -8.20 -12.16
N TYR A 162 7.81 -7.10 -11.87
CA TYR A 162 6.69 -7.17 -10.95
C TYR A 162 5.46 -7.79 -11.61
N ASP A 163 4.80 -8.74 -10.94
CA ASP A 163 3.57 -9.37 -11.42
C ASP A 163 2.34 -8.50 -11.17
N SER A 164 2.40 -7.30 -11.72
CA SER A 164 1.32 -6.32 -11.74
C SER A 164 1.22 -5.73 -13.14
N GLN A 165 0.01 -5.73 -13.68
CA GLN A 165 -0.25 -5.13 -14.99
C GLN A 165 0.10 -3.64 -15.05
N ARG A 166 -0.25 -2.90 -13.98
CA ARG A 166 -0.05 -1.45 -13.95
C ARG A 166 1.44 -1.13 -13.84
N ASP A 167 2.14 -1.75 -12.90
CA ASP A 167 3.56 -1.48 -12.67
C ASP A 167 4.43 -1.96 -13.84
N SER A 168 4.20 -3.17 -14.37
CA SER A 168 4.97 -3.66 -15.53
C SER A 168 4.71 -2.85 -16.81
N LEU A 169 3.46 -2.42 -17.05
CA LEU A 169 3.16 -1.52 -18.18
C LEU A 169 3.74 -0.12 -17.96
N MET A 170 3.74 0.38 -16.69
CA MET A 170 4.37 1.66 -16.35
C MET A 170 5.83 1.69 -16.76
N VAL A 171 6.61 0.64 -16.47
CA VAL A 171 8.03 0.54 -16.85
C VAL A 171 8.22 0.75 -18.35
N ALA A 172 7.42 0.07 -19.17
CA ALA A 172 7.51 0.22 -20.64
C ALA A 172 7.01 1.58 -21.12
N LEU A 173 5.90 2.09 -20.56
CA LEU A 173 5.36 3.41 -20.92
C LEU A 173 6.34 4.53 -20.59
N LYS A 174 6.94 4.50 -19.40
CA LYS A 174 7.93 5.49 -18.97
C LYS A 174 9.17 5.44 -19.88
N LEU A 175 9.68 4.26 -20.20
CA LEU A 175 10.81 4.12 -21.14
C LEU A 175 10.49 4.69 -22.52
N LEU A 176 9.25 4.60 -22.98
CA LEU A 176 8.78 5.21 -24.24
C LEU A 176 8.48 6.70 -24.14
N GLY A 177 8.54 7.29 -22.93
CA GLY A 177 8.23 8.70 -22.68
C GLY A 177 6.73 9.01 -22.60
N TYR A 178 5.90 7.99 -22.34
CA TYR A 178 4.45 8.13 -22.18
C TYR A 178 4.04 8.23 -20.73
N SER A 179 2.82 8.78 -20.50
CA SER A 179 2.21 8.73 -19.18
C SER A 179 1.83 7.29 -18.81
N MET A 180 2.09 6.89 -17.57
CA MET A 180 1.65 5.60 -17.06
C MET A 180 0.12 5.48 -16.90
N ASN A 181 -0.60 6.61 -17.06
CA ASN A 181 -2.05 6.69 -17.02
C ASN A 181 -2.68 6.88 -18.40
N THR A 182 -1.92 6.63 -19.48
CA THR A 182 -2.41 6.84 -20.84
C THR A 182 -3.68 6.02 -21.13
N GLN A 183 -4.60 6.65 -21.86
CA GLN A 183 -5.77 5.98 -22.44
C GLN A 183 -5.66 5.91 -23.98
N ASN A 184 -4.47 6.19 -24.51
CA ASN A 184 -4.17 6.05 -25.92
C ASN A 184 -3.83 4.57 -26.23
N VAL A 185 -4.66 3.95 -27.08
CA VAL A 185 -4.49 2.55 -27.46
C VAL A 185 -3.17 2.30 -28.20
N GLU A 186 -2.70 3.25 -29.01
CA GLU A 186 -1.45 3.12 -29.78
C GLU A 186 -0.24 3.09 -28.83
N GLU A 187 -0.18 3.97 -27.84
CA GLU A 187 0.87 3.99 -26.81
C GLU A 187 0.90 2.68 -25.99
N LEU A 188 -0.28 2.15 -25.65
CA LEU A 188 -0.38 0.85 -24.94
C LEU A 188 0.06 -0.33 -25.85
N GLU A 189 -0.23 -0.28 -27.14
CA GLU A 189 0.25 -1.30 -28.09
C GLU A 189 1.77 -1.25 -28.25
N GLU A 190 2.39 -0.07 -28.26
CA GLU A 190 3.84 0.09 -28.27
C GLU A 190 4.48 -0.45 -26.99
N ALA A 191 3.93 -0.11 -25.81
CA ALA A 191 4.38 -0.64 -24.51
C ALA A 191 4.26 -2.17 -24.45
N LYS A 192 3.17 -2.73 -24.99
CA LYS A 192 2.98 -4.19 -25.10
C LYS A 192 4.09 -4.83 -25.94
N GLN A 193 4.39 -4.27 -27.11
CA GLN A 193 5.44 -4.83 -27.98
C GLN A 193 6.79 -4.81 -27.28
N LEU A 194 7.11 -3.71 -26.60
CA LEU A 194 8.35 -3.58 -25.84
C LEU A 194 8.46 -4.63 -24.73
N LEU A 195 7.38 -4.88 -23.97
CA LEU A 195 7.35 -5.94 -22.95
C LEU A 195 7.44 -7.36 -23.56
N ILE A 196 6.84 -7.59 -24.71
CA ILE A 196 6.96 -8.87 -25.44
C ILE A 196 8.42 -9.11 -25.87
N GLU A 197 9.11 -8.07 -26.33
CA GLU A 197 10.55 -8.13 -26.67
C GLU A 197 11.41 -8.40 -25.42
N GLN A 198 11.06 -7.87 -24.27
CA GLN A 198 11.73 -8.12 -22.99
C GLN A 198 11.50 -9.55 -22.48
N ARG A 199 10.37 -10.16 -22.81
CA ARG A 199 9.91 -11.44 -22.21
C ARG A 199 10.97 -12.56 -22.20
N PRO A 200 11.83 -12.74 -23.23
CA PRO A 200 12.92 -13.72 -23.20
C PRO A 200 14.03 -13.43 -22.20
N LEU A 201 14.17 -12.17 -21.76
CA LEU A 201 15.20 -11.73 -20.81
C LEU A 201 14.77 -11.93 -19.35
N VAL A 202 13.46 -11.86 -19.10
CA VAL A 202 12.87 -11.95 -17.76
C VAL A 202 12.96 -13.38 -17.22
N TYR A 203 13.56 -13.52 -16.04
CA TYR A 203 13.56 -14.79 -15.30
C TYR A 203 12.14 -15.15 -14.84
N ALA A 204 11.50 -14.25 -14.08
CA ALA A 204 10.12 -14.41 -13.62
C ALA A 204 9.43 -13.06 -13.41
N TYR A 205 8.09 -13.10 -13.45
CA TYR A 205 7.23 -12.07 -12.86
C TYR A 205 6.88 -12.54 -11.45
N VAL A 206 7.10 -11.69 -10.45
CA VAL A 206 6.97 -12.00 -9.02
C VAL A 206 6.32 -10.83 -8.26
N THR A 207 5.76 -11.12 -7.10
CA THR A 207 5.34 -10.13 -6.10
C THR A 207 6.31 -10.22 -4.90
N ASP A 208 5.84 -10.47 -3.71
CA ASP A 208 6.63 -10.52 -2.47
C ASP A 208 7.81 -11.51 -2.51
N GLN A 209 7.76 -12.51 -3.42
CA GLN A 209 8.87 -13.45 -3.62
C GLN A 209 10.17 -12.77 -4.08
N VAL A 210 10.09 -11.53 -4.59
CA VAL A 210 11.27 -10.75 -4.96
C VAL A 210 12.19 -10.53 -3.77
N ILE A 211 11.64 -10.34 -2.57
CA ILE A 211 12.37 -10.06 -1.34
C ILE A 211 13.40 -11.17 -1.06
N ASP A 212 12.93 -12.37 -0.80
CA ASP A 212 13.81 -13.53 -0.51
C ASP A 212 14.80 -13.82 -1.64
N ASN A 213 14.37 -13.63 -2.90
CA ASN A 213 15.22 -13.91 -4.04
C ASN A 213 16.35 -12.88 -4.20
N MET A 214 16.09 -11.61 -3.99
CA MET A 214 17.11 -10.56 -4.09
C MET A 214 18.07 -10.60 -2.89
N ILE A 215 17.58 -10.83 -1.67
CA ILE A 215 18.43 -11.07 -0.49
C ILE A 215 19.40 -12.21 -0.74
N ALA A 216 18.95 -13.28 -1.40
CA ALA A 216 19.79 -14.44 -1.73
C ALA A 216 20.70 -14.24 -2.96
N GLY A 217 20.65 -13.08 -3.64
CA GLY A 217 21.44 -12.82 -4.85
C GLY A 217 21.04 -13.68 -6.06
N ASN A 218 19.77 -14.07 -6.17
CA ASN A 218 19.29 -14.97 -7.24
C ASN A 218 19.02 -14.25 -8.58
N ALA A 219 19.12 -12.93 -8.63
CA ALA A 219 19.04 -12.15 -9.86
C ALA A 219 19.89 -10.88 -9.79
N ALA A 220 20.24 -10.33 -10.95
CA ALA A 220 21.02 -9.11 -11.07
C ALA A 220 20.16 -7.84 -10.92
N LEU A 221 18.91 -7.91 -11.39
CA LEU A 221 18.00 -6.76 -11.51
C LEU A 221 16.59 -7.16 -11.09
N ALA A 222 15.90 -6.26 -10.40
CA ALA A 222 14.48 -6.42 -10.08
C ALA A 222 13.72 -5.09 -10.14
N VAL A 223 12.49 -5.13 -10.61
CA VAL A 223 11.52 -4.04 -10.42
C VAL A 223 10.84 -4.27 -9.07
N VAL A 224 10.95 -3.30 -8.16
CA VAL A 224 10.45 -3.43 -6.79
C VAL A 224 9.82 -2.15 -6.27
N TYR A 225 8.99 -2.27 -5.25
CA TYR A 225 8.58 -1.14 -4.43
C TYR A 225 9.72 -0.70 -3.50
N SER A 226 9.77 0.58 -3.21
CA SER A 226 10.86 1.18 -2.45
C SER A 226 10.98 0.64 -1.00
N GLY A 227 9.89 0.26 -0.36
CA GLY A 227 9.94 -0.36 0.97
C GLY A 227 10.55 -1.76 0.93
N ASP A 228 10.18 -2.58 -0.06
CA ASP A 228 10.83 -3.89 -0.26
C ASP A 228 12.32 -3.72 -0.53
N ALA A 229 12.68 -2.70 -1.33
CA ALA A 229 14.09 -2.38 -1.59
C ALA A 229 14.83 -1.98 -0.31
N THR A 230 14.21 -1.15 0.55
CA THR A 230 14.78 -0.75 1.84
C THR A 230 15.08 -1.97 2.71
N TYR A 231 14.11 -2.87 2.85
CA TYR A 231 14.29 -4.11 3.60
C TYR A 231 15.37 -5.02 3.00
N ILE A 232 15.39 -5.18 1.68
CA ILE A 232 16.38 -6.02 1.00
C ILE A 232 17.80 -5.45 1.18
N MET A 233 17.97 -4.12 1.09
CA MET A 233 19.26 -3.46 1.29
C MET A 233 19.75 -3.51 2.74
N ASP A 234 18.85 -3.55 3.71
CA ASP A 234 19.19 -3.76 5.12
C ASP A 234 19.73 -5.19 5.38
N GLU A 235 19.19 -6.18 4.67
CA GLU A 235 19.61 -7.59 4.78
C GLU A 235 20.76 -7.97 3.84
N ASN A 236 21.04 -7.18 2.79
CA ASN A 236 22.10 -7.44 1.80
C ASN A 236 22.75 -6.15 1.30
N GLU A 237 23.93 -5.83 1.84
CA GLU A 237 24.70 -4.60 1.54
C GLU A 237 25.18 -4.50 0.07
N ASP A 238 25.14 -5.58 -0.69
CA ASP A 238 25.49 -5.60 -2.11
C ASP A 238 24.37 -5.07 -3.02
N MET A 239 23.18 -4.79 -2.47
CA MET A 239 22.03 -4.28 -3.21
C MET A 239 21.97 -2.76 -3.20
N GLU A 240 21.59 -2.17 -4.33
CA GLU A 240 21.31 -0.75 -4.47
C GLU A 240 19.98 -0.52 -5.19
N TYR A 241 19.32 0.58 -4.86
CA TYR A 241 18.05 1.00 -5.46
C TYR A 241 18.18 2.32 -6.20
N VAL A 242 17.46 2.45 -7.33
CA VAL A 242 17.41 3.68 -8.11
C VAL A 242 16.03 3.94 -8.68
N ILE A 243 15.61 5.19 -8.70
CA ILE A 243 14.46 5.67 -9.47
C ILE A 243 14.97 6.10 -10.84
N PRO A 244 14.56 5.43 -11.95
CA PRO A 244 15.06 5.75 -13.28
C PRO A 244 14.68 7.14 -13.77
N LYS A 245 15.55 7.74 -14.60
CA LYS A 245 15.39 9.10 -15.12
C LYS A 245 14.14 9.34 -15.98
N GLU A 246 13.56 8.29 -16.52
CA GLU A 246 12.28 8.38 -17.23
C GLU A 246 11.09 8.59 -16.26
N GLY A 247 11.37 8.59 -14.96
CA GLY A 247 10.37 8.70 -13.91
C GLY A 247 9.67 7.38 -13.60
N SER A 248 8.81 7.41 -12.60
CA SER A 248 8.16 6.22 -12.07
C SER A 248 6.83 6.55 -11.41
N ASN A 249 6.21 5.52 -10.81
CA ASN A 249 5.09 5.64 -9.91
C ASN A 249 5.55 6.13 -8.53
N MET A 250 4.92 7.20 -8.04
CA MET A 250 4.94 7.58 -6.63
C MET A 250 3.53 7.31 -6.09
N TRP A 251 3.41 6.28 -5.28
CA TRP A 251 2.13 5.82 -4.73
C TRP A 251 1.94 6.29 -3.29
N VAL A 252 0.68 6.44 -2.89
CA VAL A 252 0.28 6.73 -1.50
C VAL A 252 -0.88 5.81 -1.13
N ASP A 253 -0.68 5.03 -0.08
CA ASP A 253 -1.75 4.25 0.53
C ASP A 253 -2.43 5.05 1.64
N ALA A 254 -3.72 4.87 1.78
CA ALA A 254 -4.51 5.64 2.72
C ALA A 254 -5.49 4.78 3.53
N MET A 255 -5.75 5.21 4.75
CA MET A 255 -6.82 4.65 5.56
C MET A 255 -8.14 5.31 5.19
N VAL A 256 -9.16 4.49 4.97
CA VAL A 256 -10.53 4.91 4.66
C VAL A 256 -11.54 4.17 5.52
N ILE A 257 -12.73 4.74 5.68
CA ILE A 257 -13.88 4.09 6.31
C ILE A 257 -14.87 3.67 5.20
N PRO A 258 -15.02 2.37 4.91
CA PRO A 258 -16.01 1.90 3.94
C PRO A 258 -17.43 2.33 4.28
N SER A 259 -18.27 2.60 3.26
CA SER A 259 -19.66 3.04 3.46
C SER A 259 -20.55 2.00 4.16
N THR A 260 -20.08 0.75 4.26
CA THR A 260 -20.75 -0.35 4.97
C THR A 260 -20.33 -0.50 6.42
N ALA A 261 -19.39 0.35 6.92
CA ALA A 261 -18.87 0.28 8.27
C ALA A 261 -20.00 0.34 9.33
N GLN A 262 -19.85 -0.46 10.38
CA GLN A 262 -20.81 -0.53 11.46
C GLN A 262 -20.32 0.21 12.73
N ASN A 263 -19.00 0.31 12.92
CA ASN A 263 -18.36 0.93 14.08
C ASN A 263 -17.58 2.17 13.66
N VAL A 264 -18.28 3.15 13.07
CA VAL A 264 -17.67 4.37 12.49
C VAL A 264 -16.89 5.19 13.51
N ASP A 265 -17.38 5.26 14.75
CA ASP A 265 -16.68 5.99 15.82
C ASP A 265 -15.36 5.30 16.19
N LEU A 266 -15.39 3.98 16.40
CA LEU A 266 -14.19 3.19 16.69
C LEU A 266 -13.21 3.17 15.52
N ALA A 267 -13.70 3.25 14.27
CA ALA A 267 -12.86 3.39 13.07
C ALA A 267 -12.10 4.73 13.08
N HIS A 268 -12.73 5.83 13.47
CA HIS A 268 -12.05 7.11 13.63
C HIS A 268 -10.97 7.07 14.73
N GLU A 269 -11.29 6.42 15.86
CA GLU A 269 -10.31 6.23 16.95
C GLU A 269 -9.12 5.39 16.48
N PHE A 270 -9.35 4.34 15.68
CA PHE A 270 -8.29 3.53 15.12
C PHE A 270 -7.41 4.34 14.15
N ILE A 271 -8.00 5.08 13.23
CA ILE A 271 -7.27 5.94 12.30
C ILE A 271 -6.46 7.00 13.05
N ASN A 272 -7.05 7.61 14.09
CA ASN A 272 -6.35 8.58 14.94
C ASN A 272 -5.20 7.92 15.73
N PHE A 273 -5.42 6.73 16.28
CA PHE A 273 -4.42 5.95 16.99
C PHE A 273 -3.22 5.61 16.09
N MET A 274 -3.48 5.15 14.86
CA MET A 274 -2.45 4.82 13.88
C MET A 274 -1.53 6.01 13.53
N GLN A 275 -2.02 7.25 13.70
CA GLN A 275 -1.25 8.47 13.44
C GLN A 275 -0.52 9.01 14.69
N ARG A 276 -0.62 8.37 15.86
CA ARG A 276 0.21 8.73 17.00
C ARG A 276 1.68 8.50 16.67
N PRO A 277 2.60 9.41 17.03
CA PRO A 277 4.01 9.27 16.68
C PRO A 277 4.64 7.94 17.14
N ASP A 278 4.35 7.50 18.37
CA ASP A 278 4.83 6.23 18.94
C ASP A 278 4.33 5.01 18.15
N ILE A 279 3.06 5.01 17.75
CA ILE A 279 2.43 3.93 16.98
C ILE A 279 2.86 3.94 15.51
N ALA A 280 2.89 5.11 14.91
CA ALA A 280 3.34 5.29 13.54
C ALA A 280 4.82 4.89 13.39
N GLN A 281 5.67 5.19 14.40
CA GLN A 281 7.06 4.78 14.42
C GLN A 281 7.18 3.24 14.46
N MET A 282 6.46 2.55 15.35
CA MET A 282 6.46 1.08 15.41
C MET A 282 6.11 0.45 14.05
N ASN A 283 5.07 0.97 13.39
CA ASN A 283 4.68 0.50 12.08
C ASN A 283 5.74 0.80 11.00
N THR A 284 6.37 1.98 11.05
CA THR A 284 7.41 2.38 10.10
C THR A 284 8.65 1.49 10.23
N GLU A 285 9.10 1.21 11.45
CA GLU A 285 10.24 0.32 11.72
C GLU A 285 9.95 -1.14 11.34
N TYR A 286 8.68 -1.58 11.48
CA TYR A 286 8.27 -2.93 11.10
C TYR A 286 8.13 -3.11 9.58
N VAL A 287 7.52 -2.12 8.89
CA VAL A 287 7.19 -2.21 7.46
C VAL A 287 8.32 -1.70 6.57
N MET A 288 9.15 -0.78 7.08
CA MET A 288 10.26 -0.11 6.37
C MET A 288 9.82 0.67 5.12
N TYR A 289 8.56 1.08 5.05
CA TYR A 289 8.05 1.97 4.01
C TYR A 289 8.05 3.42 4.50
N SER A 290 8.19 4.34 3.55
CA SER A 290 8.23 5.78 3.85
C SER A 290 6.92 6.26 4.47
N THR A 291 7.04 6.99 5.56
CA THR A 291 5.90 7.49 6.31
C THR A 291 5.61 8.96 5.98
N PRO A 292 4.34 9.38 5.89
CA PRO A 292 3.98 10.79 5.79
C PRO A 292 3.98 11.50 7.15
N ASN A 293 4.30 10.82 8.26
CA ASN A 293 4.24 11.37 9.62
C ASN A 293 5.53 12.14 9.97
N THR A 294 5.42 13.44 10.14
CA THR A 294 6.55 14.36 10.37
C THR A 294 7.33 14.08 11.66
N GLU A 295 6.65 13.62 12.72
CA GLU A 295 7.31 13.29 14.00
C GLU A 295 8.12 12.00 13.88
N VAL A 296 7.62 11.03 13.12
CA VAL A 296 8.36 9.78 12.86
C VAL A 296 9.58 10.07 12.00
N LEU A 297 9.43 10.84 10.92
CA LEU A 297 10.57 11.23 10.07
C LEU A 297 11.67 11.92 10.88
N ALA A 298 11.31 12.75 11.87
CA ALA A 298 12.28 13.40 12.73
C ALA A 298 13.01 12.42 13.67
N ASN A 299 12.30 11.35 14.12
CA ASN A 299 12.86 10.38 15.07
C ASN A 299 13.75 9.33 14.39
N VAL A 300 13.35 8.82 13.22
CA VAL A 300 14.09 7.76 12.49
C VAL A 300 15.18 8.30 11.56
N SER A 301 15.35 9.61 11.48
CA SER A 301 16.27 10.26 10.52
C SER A 301 17.75 9.93 10.74
N GLU A 302 18.12 9.35 11.90
CA GLU A 302 19.50 8.96 12.22
C GLU A 302 19.74 7.45 11.99
N ASP A 303 18.70 6.65 11.71
CA ASP A 303 18.83 5.23 11.45
C ASP A 303 19.46 4.99 10.05
N GLU A 304 20.38 4.05 9.94
CA GLU A 304 21.14 3.79 8.72
C GLU A 304 20.24 3.44 7.52
N TRP A 305 19.25 2.57 7.74
CA TRP A 305 18.31 2.14 6.71
C TRP A 305 17.45 3.29 6.14
N THR A 306 17.29 4.41 6.88
CA THR A 306 16.52 5.57 6.41
C THR A 306 17.34 6.51 5.53
N GLN A 307 18.65 6.29 5.40
CA GLN A 307 19.55 7.17 4.64
C GLN A 307 19.60 6.83 3.14
N ASN A 308 18.95 5.75 2.71
CA ASN A 308 18.94 5.38 1.31
C ASN A 308 17.79 6.05 0.53
N GLU A 309 17.95 6.18 -0.80
CA GLU A 309 16.95 6.82 -1.67
C GLU A 309 15.67 6.00 -1.82
N ALA A 310 15.66 4.71 -1.47
CA ALA A 310 14.46 3.90 -1.46
C ALA A 310 13.50 4.35 -0.35
N TYR A 311 14.04 4.61 0.86
CA TYR A 311 13.22 5.08 1.97
C TYR A 311 12.98 6.60 1.92
N SER A 312 14.02 7.38 1.65
CA SER A 312 13.95 8.85 1.77
C SER A 312 14.56 9.53 0.53
N PRO A 313 13.92 9.39 -0.65
CA PRO A 313 14.37 10.12 -1.82
C PRO A 313 14.29 11.64 -1.56
N SER A 314 15.34 12.36 -1.96
CA SER A 314 15.36 13.82 -1.76
C SER A 314 14.27 14.48 -2.60
N GLN A 315 13.70 15.60 -2.08
CA GLN A 315 12.70 16.36 -2.84
C GLN A 315 13.30 16.89 -4.15
N GLU A 316 14.60 17.23 -4.17
CA GLU A 316 15.31 17.65 -5.39
C GLU A 316 15.30 16.51 -6.44
N LEU A 317 15.53 15.28 -6.02
CA LEU A 317 15.46 14.12 -6.91
C LEU A 317 14.04 13.94 -7.47
N LEU A 318 13.03 13.91 -6.59
CA LEU A 318 11.62 13.72 -7.00
C LEU A 318 11.15 14.82 -7.96
N ASP A 319 11.52 16.10 -7.70
CA ASP A 319 11.18 17.24 -8.56
C ASP A 319 11.91 17.20 -9.92
N SER A 320 13.07 16.54 -9.98
CA SER A 320 13.84 16.39 -11.23
C SER A 320 13.32 15.31 -12.15
N LEU A 321 12.50 14.40 -11.65
CA LEU A 321 12.00 13.22 -12.37
C LEU A 321 10.52 13.39 -12.76
N PRO A 322 10.07 12.86 -13.89
CA PRO A 322 8.65 12.88 -14.28
C PRO A 322 7.85 11.80 -13.52
N MET A 323 7.76 11.97 -12.19
CA MET A 323 6.99 11.10 -11.32
C MET A 323 5.50 11.28 -11.58
N GLU A 324 4.76 10.19 -11.50
CA GLU A 324 3.30 10.20 -11.58
C GLU A 324 2.70 9.30 -10.48
N THR A 325 1.42 9.52 -10.18
CA THR A 325 0.60 8.66 -9.33
C THR A 325 -0.39 7.92 -10.22
N PHE A 326 -0.70 6.67 -9.95
CA PHE A 326 -1.74 5.96 -10.69
C PHE A 326 -3.10 6.64 -10.49
N ARG A 327 -3.89 6.65 -11.57
CA ARG A 327 -5.26 7.16 -11.57
C ARG A 327 -6.22 6.02 -11.92
N ASP A 328 -7.47 6.14 -11.47
CA ASP A 328 -8.53 5.21 -11.87
C ASP A 328 -8.78 5.31 -13.37
N PRO A 329 -8.49 4.27 -14.18
CA PRO A 329 -8.71 4.30 -15.61
C PRO A 329 -10.18 4.11 -16.01
N GLY A 330 -11.08 3.89 -15.05
CA GLY A 330 -12.48 3.58 -15.31
C GLY A 330 -12.65 2.33 -16.18
N GLU A 331 -13.55 2.38 -17.15
CA GLU A 331 -13.79 1.24 -18.08
C GLU A 331 -12.56 0.89 -18.93
N PHE A 332 -11.58 1.79 -19.05
CA PHE A 332 -10.38 1.56 -19.83
C PHE A 332 -9.44 0.52 -19.20
N ILE A 333 -9.66 0.17 -17.92
CA ILE A 333 -8.91 -0.92 -17.24
C ILE A 333 -8.93 -2.21 -18.05
N LYS A 334 -10.03 -2.53 -18.75
CA LYS A 334 -10.17 -3.72 -19.58
C LYS A 334 -9.13 -3.79 -20.70
N LYS A 335 -8.71 -2.64 -21.22
CA LYS A 335 -7.66 -2.59 -22.24
C LYS A 335 -6.29 -2.92 -21.64
N TYR A 336 -6.00 -2.44 -20.44
CA TYR A 336 -4.80 -2.81 -19.68
C TYR A 336 -4.78 -4.32 -19.39
N ASP A 337 -5.90 -4.89 -18.93
CA ASP A 337 -6.06 -6.33 -18.67
C ASP A 337 -5.79 -7.18 -19.91
N ASP A 338 -6.39 -6.79 -21.05
CA ASP A 338 -6.23 -7.49 -22.32
C ASP A 338 -4.76 -7.48 -22.79
N ILE A 339 -4.10 -6.34 -22.66
CA ILE A 339 -2.69 -6.17 -23.03
C ILE A 339 -1.79 -7.01 -22.12
N TRP A 340 -1.99 -6.94 -20.81
CA TRP A 340 -1.21 -7.70 -19.86
C TRP A 340 -1.33 -9.22 -20.10
N THR A 341 -2.55 -9.68 -20.34
CA THR A 341 -2.79 -11.09 -20.72
C THR A 341 -1.98 -11.50 -21.95
N GLN A 342 -1.90 -10.63 -22.96
CA GLN A 342 -1.11 -10.90 -24.18
C GLN A 342 0.40 -10.90 -23.90
N VAL A 343 0.91 -10.01 -23.04
CA VAL A 343 2.31 -10.00 -22.61
C VAL A 343 2.66 -11.31 -21.90
N LEU A 344 1.85 -11.72 -20.92
CA LEU A 344 2.10 -12.97 -20.18
C LEU A 344 2.02 -14.23 -21.07
N ALA A 345 1.13 -14.21 -22.07
CA ALA A 345 0.96 -15.32 -23.00
C ALA A 345 2.06 -15.38 -24.07
N ALA A 346 2.87 -14.31 -24.23
CA ALA A 346 3.94 -14.30 -25.21
C ALA A 346 5.02 -15.33 -24.87
N SER A 347 5.48 -16.02 -25.89
CA SER A 347 6.47 -17.11 -25.75
C SER A 347 7.85 -16.56 -25.37
N LYS A 348 8.53 -17.18 -24.42
CA LYS A 348 9.96 -16.93 -24.09
C LYS A 348 10.90 -17.45 -25.20
N ARG A 349 10.60 -17.21 -26.48
CA ARG A 349 11.42 -17.75 -27.59
C ARG A 349 12.66 -16.94 -27.86
#